data_4e1900f1951ef5c24697d83a16445653
#
_entry.id   4e1900f1951ef5c24697d83a16445653
#
_cell.length_a   1.000
_cell.length_b   1.000
_cell.length_c   1.000
_cell.angle_alpha   90.00
_cell.angle_beta   90.00
_cell.angle_gamma   90.00
#
_symmetry.space_group_name_H-M   'P 1'
#
loop_
_entity.id
_entity.type
_entity.pdbx_description
1 polymer ?
#
loop_
_entity_poly.entity_id
_entity_poly.type
_entity_poly.pdbx_seq_one_letter_code
_entity_poly.pdbx_strand_id
1 'polypeptide(L)'
;MDPRVEKIMTAAEYIAAKLDGRKPVVGIVLGSGLGKLADKIENPTVIPYKEIPGFPVSTAVGHKGNFIAGELGGKFVVAMQGRFHYYEGYPMELVTLPIRVMKVLGIQYLFVSNAAGGVNYDFKVGDLMVITDHINHLPNPLVGPNMAEFGPRFPDMTRPYDKNLRMRAFEIAAGLGYSLKSGVYFAGTGPSYETPAEYKYFRLIGADAVGMSTIPEVIVARHSDIPVFGMSVITNEAHDDYAEDYVNDADDVVEAADTAADKMTAIFTKLIETL
;
A
#
# COMPACT_ATOMS: atom_id res chain seq x y z
N MET A 1 -23.41 18.90 -4.39
CA MET A 1 -22.31 18.06 -3.85
C MET A 1 -21.38 17.72 -5.00
N ASP A 2 -20.08 17.68 -4.79
CA ASP A 2 -19.12 17.24 -5.82
C ASP A 2 -19.44 15.77 -6.18
N PRO A 3 -19.61 15.41 -7.47
CA PRO A 3 -19.94 14.03 -7.87
C PRO A 3 -18.92 12.98 -7.37
N ARG A 4 -17.66 13.40 -7.19
CA ARG A 4 -16.61 12.53 -6.60
C ARG A 4 -16.89 12.23 -5.14
N VAL A 5 -17.32 13.23 -4.36
CA VAL A 5 -17.70 13.06 -2.95
C VAL A 5 -18.93 12.17 -2.84
N GLU A 6 -19.94 12.36 -3.71
CA GLU A 6 -21.12 11.50 -3.74
C GLU A 6 -20.75 10.03 -4.00
N LYS A 7 -19.89 9.76 -4.97
CA LYS A 7 -19.37 8.39 -5.23
C LYS A 7 -18.70 7.78 -4.00
N ILE A 8 -17.84 8.56 -3.31
CA ILE A 8 -17.15 8.10 -2.09
C ILE A 8 -18.16 7.77 -0.99
N MET A 9 -19.16 8.65 -0.76
CA MET A 9 -20.17 8.46 0.27
C MET A 9 -21.03 7.24 -0.03
N THR A 10 -21.49 7.04 -1.27
CA THR A 10 -22.28 5.88 -1.69
C THR A 10 -21.53 4.56 -1.43
N ALA A 11 -20.24 4.51 -1.79
CA ALA A 11 -19.41 3.32 -1.53
C ALA A 11 -19.23 3.08 -0.02
N ALA A 12 -18.99 4.14 0.75
CA ALA A 12 -18.81 4.05 2.20
C ALA A 12 -20.11 3.60 2.91
N GLU A 13 -21.25 4.11 2.53
CA GLU A 13 -22.56 3.70 3.06
C GLU A 13 -22.85 2.22 2.76
N TYR A 14 -22.56 1.77 1.55
CA TYR A 14 -22.72 0.36 1.17
C TYR A 14 -21.85 -0.57 2.05
N ILE A 15 -20.59 -0.20 2.28
CA ILE A 15 -19.70 -0.97 3.15
C ILE A 15 -20.18 -0.88 4.60
N ALA A 16 -20.44 0.33 5.11
CA ALA A 16 -20.86 0.55 6.50
C ALA A 16 -22.11 -0.26 6.88
N ALA A 17 -23.07 -0.42 5.96
CA ALA A 17 -24.26 -1.25 6.16
C ALA A 17 -23.94 -2.75 6.41
N LYS A 18 -22.73 -3.21 6.03
CA LYS A 18 -22.27 -4.59 6.24
C LYS A 18 -21.36 -4.74 7.47
N LEU A 19 -21.04 -3.64 8.17
CA LEU A 19 -20.13 -3.62 9.33
C LEU A 19 -20.84 -3.64 10.69
N ASP A 20 -22.16 -3.79 10.71
CA ASP A 20 -22.99 -3.86 11.94
C ASP A 20 -22.71 -2.67 12.92
N GLY A 21 -22.52 -1.46 12.36
CA GLY A 21 -22.24 -0.25 13.13
C GLY A 21 -20.81 -0.15 13.68
N ARG A 22 -19.95 -1.10 13.40
CA ARG A 22 -18.55 -1.12 13.85
C ARG A 22 -17.71 -0.14 13.02
N LYS A 23 -16.79 0.56 13.69
CA LYS A 23 -15.89 1.51 13.04
C LYS A 23 -14.46 0.97 13.02
N PRO A 24 -13.81 0.89 11.86
CA PRO A 24 -12.44 0.40 11.77
C PRO A 24 -11.44 1.43 12.34
N VAL A 25 -10.43 0.91 13.03
CA VAL A 25 -9.30 1.71 13.52
C VAL A 25 -8.22 1.83 12.45
N VAL A 26 -7.95 0.75 11.72
CA VAL A 26 -6.87 0.68 10.72
C VAL A 26 -7.43 0.29 9.36
N GLY A 27 -7.03 1.04 8.34
CA GLY A 27 -7.13 0.63 6.94
C GLY A 27 -5.83 -0.04 6.50
N ILE A 28 -5.93 -1.14 5.76
CA ILE A 28 -4.76 -1.88 5.27
C ILE A 28 -4.87 -2.03 3.75
N VAL A 29 -3.79 -1.76 3.03
CA VAL A 29 -3.70 -2.04 1.58
C VAL A 29 -2.62 -3.09 1.36
N LEU A 30 -3.04 -4.27 0.89
CA LEU A 30 -2.16 -5.41 0.63
C LEU A 30 -1.74 -5.43 -0.84
N GLY A 31 -0.42 -5.48 -1.07
CA GLY A 31 0.18 -5.61 -2.40
C GLY A 31 0.21 -7.04 -2.92
N SER A 32 0.80 -7.22 -4.12
CA SER A 32 0.97 -8.51 -4.78
C SER A 32 1.75 -9.49 -3.89
N GLY A 33 1.30 -10.73 -3.81
CA GLY A 33 1.89 -11.77 -2.95
C GLY A 33 1.68 -11.60 -1.44
N LEU A 34 1.09 -10.48 -0.99
CA LEU A 34 0.97 -10.14 0.44
C LEU A 34 -0.44 -10.42 1.02
N GLY A 35 -1.27 -11.14 0.29
CA GLY A 35 -2.66 -11.44 0.67
C GLY A 35 -2.85 -12.30 1.92
N LYS A 36 -1.79 -13.00 2.41
CA LYS A 36 -1.84 -13.87 3.60
C LYS A 36 -2.27 -13.16 4.88
N LEU A 37 -1.96 -11.87 5.02
CA LEU A 37 -2.42 -11.08 6.17
C LEU A 37 -3.96 -11.06 6.25
N ALA A 38 -4.64 -10.98 5.11
CA ALA A 38 -6.10 -11.01 5.08
C ALA A 38 -6.69 -12.31 5.66
N ASP A 39 -5.98 -13.43 5.52
CA ASP A 39 -6.39 -14.73 6.07
C ASP A 39 -6.22 -14.80 7.61
N LYS A 40 -5.54 -13.83 8.22
CA LYS A 40 -5.40 -13.68 9.68
C LYS A 40 -6.46 -12.77 10.32
N ILE A 41 -7.30 -12.13 9.50
CA ILE A 41 -8.41 -11.31 9.99
C ILE A 41 -9.48 -12.26 10.52
N GLU A 42 -9.80 -12.14 11.80
CA GLU A 42 -10.79 -12.96 12.48
C GLU A 42 -12.21 -12.44 12.24
N ASN A 43 -13.20 -13.35 12.19
CA ASN A 43 -14.61 -13.05 11.92
C ASN A 43 -14.79 -12.12 10.70
N PRO A 44 -14.23 -12.48 9.53
CA PRO A 44 -14.18 -11.57 8.40
C PRO A 44 -15.54 -11.39 7.73
N THR A 45 -15.89 -10.14 7.46
CA THR A 45 -16.91 -9.78 6.46
C THR A 45 -16.18 -9.50 5.15
N VAL A 46 -16.40 -10.33 4.14
CA VAL A 46 -15.76 -10.22 2.82
C VAL A 46 -16.74 -9.59 1.84
N ILE A 47 -16.31 -8.49 1.21
CA ILE A 47 -17.10 -7.72 0.24
C ILE A 47 -16.31 -7.66 -1.06
N PRO A 48 -16.71 -8.39 -2.13
CA PRO A 48 -16.06 -8.30 -3.43
C PRO A 48 -16.11 -6.86 -3.98
N TYR A 49 -15.01 -6.36 -4.57
CA TYR A 49 -14.98 -5.01 -5.13
C TYR A 49 -16.07 -4.75 -6.15
N LYS A 50 -16.41 -5.74 -6.97
CA LYS A 50 -17.48 -5.65 -7.97
C LYS A 50 -18.86 -5.36 -7.41
N GLU A 51 -19.07 -5.60 -6.10
CA GLU A 51 -20.33 -5.31 -5.41
C GLU A 51 -20.36 -3.88 -4.83
N ILE A 52 -19.21 -3.27 -4.63
CA ILE A 52 -19.10 -1.94 -4.03
C ILE A 52 -19.35 -0.87 -5.11
N PRO A 53 -20.36 -0.02 -4.94
CA PRO A 53 -20.69 1.01 -5.94
C PRO A 53 -19.48 1.89 -6.26
N GLY A 54 -19.15 2.01 -7.55
CA GLY A 54 -18.08 2.87 -8.04
C GLY A 54 -16.67 2.33 -7.90
N PHE A 55 -16.45 1.16 -7.26
CA PHE A 55 -15.14 0.53 -7.23
C PHE A 55 -14.80 -0.08 -8.59
N PRO A 56 -13.54 0.04 -9.04
CA PRO A 56 -13.05 -0.70 -10.19
C PRO A 56 -12.88 -2.20 -9.87
N VAL A 57 -12.60 -2.99 -10.89
CA VAL A 57 -12.24 -4.40 -10.75
C VAL A 57 -10.72 -4.51 -10.79
N SER A 58 -10.11 -5.17 -9.79
CA SER A 58 -8.67 -5.44 -9.82
C SER A 58 -8.36 -6.54 -10.84
N THR A 59 -7.45 -6.25 -11.76
CA THR A 59 -7.00 -7.16 -12.82
C THR A 59 -5.55 -7.59 -12.64
N ALA A 60 -4.86 -7.06 -11.62
CA ALA A 60 -3.47 -7.36 -11.34
C ALA A 60 -3.31 -8.80 -10.81
N VAL A 61 -2.23 -9.47 -11.25
CA VAL A 61 -1.88 -10.83 -10.81
C VAL A 61 -1.70 -10.87 -9.29
N GLY A 62 -2.23 -11.92 -8.64
CA GLY A 62 -2.14 -12.10 -7.18
C GLY A 62 -3.13 -11.26 -6.35
N HIS A 63 -4.02 -10.48 -6.99
CA HIS A 63 -5.03 -9.69 -6.31
C HIS A 63 -6.41 -10.40 -6.31
N LYS A 64 -6.94 -10.68 -5.12
CA LYS A 64 -8.26 -11.36 -4.99
C LYS A 64 -9.45 -10.41 -5.20
N GLY A 65 -9.25 -9.08 -5.12
CA GLY A 65 -10.29 -8.09 -5.38
C GLY A 65 -11.40 -8.05 -4.31
N ASN A 66 -11.03 -8.17 -3.04
CA ASN A 66 -11.95 -8.13 -1.91
C ASN A 66 -11.62 -6.99 -0.94
N PHE A 67 -12.67 -6.38 -0.41
CA PHE A 67 -12.62 -5.54 0.78
C PHE A 67 -13.02 -6.41 1.98
N ILE A 68 -12.18 -6.49 2.99
CA ILE A 68 -12.36 -7.38 4.13
C ILE A 68 -12.41 -6.54 5.39
N ALA A 69 -13.40 -6.78 6.24
CA ALA A 69 -13.53 -6.16 7.55
C ALA A 69 -13.56 -7.23 8.64
N GLY A 70 -12.84 -7.03 9.74
CA GLY A 70 -12.81 -7.99 10.86
C GLY A 70 -11.79 -7.60 11.91
N GLU A 71 -11.43 -8.53 12.79
CA GLU A 71 -10.51 -8.31 13.89
C GLU A 71 -9.07 -8.70 13.48
N LEU A 72 -8.10 -7.85 13.80
CA LEU A 72 -6.68 -8.15 13.67
C LEU A 72 -5.92 -7.47 14.81
N GLY A 73 -5.12 -8.22 15.56
CA GLY A 73 -4.40 -7.67 16.70
C GLY A 73 -5.32 -7.01 17.75
N GLY A 74 -6.53 -7.54 17.96
CA GLY A 74 -7.52 -7.01 18.88
C GLY A 74 -8.17 -5.68 18.47
N LYS A 75 -7.97 -5.24 17.22
CA LYS A 75 -8.60 -4.04 16.65
C LYS A 75 -9.50 -4.41 15.47
N PHE A 76 -10.59 -3.67 15.30
CA PHE A 76 -11.41 -3.80 14.10
C PHE A 76 -10.74 -3.08 12.94
N VAL A 77 -10.45 -3.80 11.87
CA VAL A 77 -9.71 -3.31 10.71
C VAL A 77 -10.52 -3.48 9.43
N VAL A 78 -10.15 -2.73 8.41
CA VAL A 78 -10.57 -2.96 7.02
C VAL A 78 -9.35 -3.15 6.15
N ALA A 79 -9.39 -4.12 5.24
CA ALA A 79 -8.27 -4.46 4.40
C ALA A 79 -8.69 -4.58 2.92
N MET A 80 -7.88 -4.02 2.05
CA MET A 80 -7.92 -4.30 0.61
C MET A 80 -7.07 -5.54 0.32
N GLN A 81 -7.69 -6.64 -0.07
CA GLN A 81 -7.00 -7.84 -0.54
C GLN A 81 -6.67 -7.70 -2.04
N GLY A 82 -5.65 -6.92 -2.31
CA GLY A 82 -5.29 -6.37 -3.61
C GLY A 82 -5.66 -4.90 -3.74
N ARG A 83 -4.98 -4.20 -4.67
CA ARG A 83 -5.17 -2.77 -4.94
C ARG A 83 -5.46 -2.52 -6.41
N PHE A 84 -5.75 -1.27 -6.76
CA PHE A 84 -5.84 -0.80 -8.13
C PHE A 84 -4.55 -0.09 -8.52
N HIS A 85 -4.10 -0.30 -9.75
CA HIS A 85 -2.90 0.34 -10.26
C HIS A 85 -3.21 1.26 -11.44
N TYR A 86 -2.36 2.25 -11.62
CA TYR A 86 -2.47 3.17 -12.75
C TYR A 86 -2.30 2.46 -14.10
N TYR A 87 -1.40 1.46 -14.16
CA TYR A 87 -1.18 0.70 -15.39
C TYR A 87 -2.37 -0.20 -15.81
N GLU A 88 -3.35 -0.42 -14.93
CA GLU A 88 -4.60 -1.10 -15.29
C GLU A 88 -5.53 -0.19 -16.13
N GLY A 89 -5.12 1.07 -16.38
CA GLY A 89 -5.88 2.05 -17.16
C GLY A 89 -6.87 2.89 -16.34
N TYR A 90 -6.87 2.76 -15.02
CA TYR A 90 -7.74 3.54 -14.14
C TYR A 90 -7.17 4.94 -13.88
N PRO A 91 -8.01 6.01 -13.91
CA PRO A 91 -7.59 7.32 -13.47
C PRO A 91 -7.27 7.31 -11.96
N MET A 92 -6.36 8.21 -11.53
CA MET A 92 -5.92 8.28 -10.14
C MET A 92 -7.05 8.45 -9.13
N GLU A 93 -8.15 9.08 -9.53
CA GLU A 93 -9.36 9.19 -8.72
C GLU A 93 -9.93 7.82 -8.34
N LEU A 94 -9.95 6.85 -9.27
CA LEU A 94 -10.41 5.49 -9.01
C LEU A 94 -9.37 4.65 -8.29
N VAL A 95 -8.09 4.81 -8.62
CA VAL A 95 -6.98 4.13 -7.92
C VAL A 95 -7.02 4.44 -6.42
N THR A 96 -7.32 5.69 -6.05
CA THR A 96 -7.30 6.16 -4.66
C THR A 96 -8.68 6.22 -3.98
N LEU A 97 -9.75 5.92 -4.70
CA LEU A 97 -11.12 5.90 -4.16
C LEU A 97 -11.25 5.11 -2.85
N PRO A 98 -10.65 3.89 -2.71
CA PRO A 98 -10.76 3.11 -1.49
C PRO A 98 -10.22 3.82 -0.25
N ILE A 99 -9.16 4.60 -0.39
CA ILE A 99 -8.56 5.31 0.74
C ILE A 99 -9.51 6.40 1.28
N ARG A 100 -10.19 7.11 0.38
CA ARG A 100 -11.21 8.09 0.76
C ARG A 100 -12.42 7.42 1.40
N VAL A 101 -12.83 6.26 0.89
CA VAL A 101 -13.89 5.44 1.48
C VAL A 101 -13.50 4.99 2.89
N MET A 102 -12.27 4.49 3.09
CA MET A 102 -11.76 4.14 4.41
C MET A 102 -11.75 5.33 5.39
N LYS A 103 -11.42 6.56 4.90
CA LYS A 103 -11.52 7.77 5.71
C LYS A 103 -12.95 8.03 6.19
N VAL A 104 -13.94 7.89 5.31
CA VAL A 104 -15.36 8.05 5.66
C VAL A 104 -15.83 6.98 6.65
N LEU A 105 -15.33 5.73 6.52
CA LEU A 105 -15.58 4.65 7.47
C LEU A 105 -14.96 4.91 8.85
N GLY A 106 -14.00 5.83 8.95
CA GLY A 106 -13.46 6.31 10.22
C GLY A 106 -12.11 5.73 10.61
N ILE A 107 -11.31 5.19 9.67
CA ILE A 107 -9.94 4.74 10.00
C ILE A 107 -9.12 5.88 10.60
N GLN A 108 -8.29 5.53 11.57
CA GLN A 108 -7.36 6.44 12.24
C GLN A 108 -5.93 6.28 11.70
N TYR A 109 -5.60 5.14 11.13
CA TYR A 109 -4.28 4.82 10.56
C TYR A 109 -4.45 4.10 9.23
N LEU A 110 -3.49 4.32 8.32
CA LEU A 110 -3.38 3.56 7.07
C LEU A 110 -2.07 2.78 7.04
N PHE A 111 -2.15 1.48 6.82
CA PHE A 111 -1.01 0.60 6.60
C PHE A 111 -0.98 0.19 5.13
N VAL A 112 0.15 0.42 4.47
CA VAL A 112 0.32 0.06 3.06
C VAL A 112 1.50 -0.89 2.90
N SER A 113 1.34 -1.88 2.04
CA SER A 113 2.41 -2.80 1.69
C SER A 113 2.52 -2.97 0.18
N ASN A 114 3.70 -3.29 -0.30
CA ASN A 114 3.96 -3.57 -1.71
C ASN A 114 5.10 -4.57 -1.89
N ALA A 115 5.14 -5.19 -3.07
CA ALA A 115 6.31 -5.81 -3.65
C ALA A 115 7.11 -4.72 -4.36
N ALA A 116 8.43 -4.73 -4.26
CA ALA A 116 9.31 -3.72 -4.84
C ALA A 116 10.65 -4.30 -5.26
N GLY A 117 11.19 -3.81 -6.38
CA GLY A 117 12.57 -4.05 -6.78
C GLY A 117 13.56 -3.30 -5.88
N GLY A 118 14.56 -3.99 -5.35
CA GLY A 118 15.62 -3.39 -4.55
C GLY A 118 16.62 -2.64 -5.44
N VAL A 119 16.66 -1.32 -5.31
CA VAL A 119 17.58 -0.44 -6.05
C VAL A 119 18.89 -0.25 -5.28
N ASN A 120 18.82 -0.25 -3.96
CA ASN A 120 19.98 -0.20 -3.07
C ASN A 120 20.73 -1.54 -3.13
N TYR A 121 22.05 -1.50 -3.35
CA TYR A 121 22.90 -2.69 -3.46
C TYR A 121 22.97 -3.55 -2.20
N ASP A 122 22.66 -2.98 -1.02
CA ASP A 122 22.64 -3.68 0.26
C ASP A 122 21.32 -4.43 0.53
N PHE A 123 20.36 -4.33 -0.40
CA PHE A 123 19.08 -5.01 -0.29
C PHE A 123 19.12 -6.35 -1.00
N LYS A 124 18.46 -7.35 -0.41
CA LYS A 124 18.35 -8.70 -0.92
C LYS A 124 16.90 -9.13 -1.04
N VAL A 125 16.64 -10.04 -1.98
CA VAL A 125 15.31 -10.66 -2.11
C VAL A 125 14.86 -11.22 -0.76
N GLY A 126 13.64 -10.90 -0.35
CA GLY A 126 13.06 -11.26 0.94
C GLY A 126 13.32 -10.26 2.07
N ASP A 127 14.13 -9.21 1.84
CA ASP A 127 14.26 -8.12 2.82
C ASP A 127 12.93 -7.36 2.96
N LEU A 128 12.64 -6.96 4.21
CA LEU A 128 11.54 -6.06 4.52
C LEU A 128 12.09 -4.64 4.72
N MET A 129 11.61 -3.69 3.91
CA MET A 129 12.00 -2.28 4.00
C MET A 129 10.86 -1.42 4.56
N VAL A 130 11.08 -0.79 5.70
CA VAL A 130 10.21 0.29 6.20
C VAL A 130 10.37 1.51 5.33
N ILE A 131 9.29 1.98 4.71
CA ILE A 131 9.31 3.18 3.86
C ILE A 131 9.43 4.41 4.75
N THR A 132 10.47 5.21 4.53
CA THR A 132 10.72 6.44 5.29
C THR A 132 10.32 7.69 4.55
N ASP A 133 10.41 7.65 3.21
CA ASP A 133 10.06 8.72 2.30
C ASP A 133 9.76 8.15 0.91
N HIS A 134 9.36 8.98 -0.05
CA HIS A 134 9.09 8.53 -1.40
C HIS A 134 9.43 9.55 -2.49
N ILE A 135 9.65 9.03 -3.71
CA ILE A 135 9.80 9.81 -4.94
C ILE A 135 8.66 9.42 -5.88
N ASN A 136 7.80 10.38 -6.23
CA ASN A 136 6.59 10.12 -7.02
C ASN A 136 6.77 10.47 -8.50
N HIS A 137 6.73 9.47 -9.36
CA HIS A 137 6.63 9.63 -10.82
C HIS A 137 5.29 9.13 -11.39
N LEU A 138 4.32 8.83 -10.51
CA LEU A 138 2.92 8.62 -10.88
C LEU A 138 2.17 9.95 -11.00
N PRO A 139 1.07 10.03 -11.74
CA PRO A 139 0.20 11.19 -11.68
C PRO A 139 -0.27 11.47 -10.25
N ASN A 140 -0.22 12.74 -9.84
CA ASN A 140 -0.64 13.10 -8.49
C ASN A 140 -2.18 13.06 -8.38
N PRO A 141 -2.76 12.31 -7.43
CA PRO A 141 -4.21 12.14 -7.27
C PRO A 141 -4.95 13.42 -6.84
N LEU A 142 -4.22 14.47 -6.46
CA LEU A 142 -4.80 15.75 -6.02
C LEU A 142 -4.86 16.80 -7.15
N VAL A 143 -4.45 16.44 -8.37
CA VAL A 143 -4.59 17.34 -9.55
C VAL A 143 -6.06 17.53 -9.86
N GLY A 144 -6.46 18.80 -10.11
CA GLY A 144 -7.84 19.19 -10.35
C GLY A 144 -8.47 19.95 -9.18
N PRO A 145 -9.79 20.12 -9.15
CA PRO A 145 -10.49 20.81 -8.06
C PRO A 145 -10.31 20.08 -6.71
N ASN A 146 -10.02 20.84 -5.65
CA ASN A 146 -9.86 20.26 -4.32
C ASN A 146 -11.21 19.76 -3.76
N MET A 147 -11.16 18.62 -3.07
CA MET A 147 -12.26 18.12 -2.23
C MET A 147 -12.00 18.58 -0.79
N ALA A 148 -12.52 19.79 -0.45
CA ALA A 148 -12.24 20.45 0.82
C ALA A 148 -12.74 19.65 2.04
N GLU A 149 -13.72 18.77 1.86
CA GLU A 149 -14.24 17.85 2.87
C GLU A 149 -13.18 16.86 3.34
N PHE A 150 -12.17 16.58 2.51
CA PHE A 150 -11.11 15.63 2.83
C PHE A 150 -9.80 16.30 3.26
N GLY A 151 -9.59 17.58 2.93
CA GLY A 151 -8.37 18.26 3.35
C GLY A 151 -8.04 19.54 2.57
N PRO A 152 -6.90 20.15 2.89
CA PRO A 152 -6.48 21.42 2.30
C PRO A 152 -6.02 21.25 0.85
N ARG A 153 -6.06 22.34 0.07
CA ARG A 153 -5.58 22.34 -1.33
C ARG A 153 -4.11 21.89 -1.46
N PHE A 154 -3.29 22.26 -0.48
CA PHE A 154 -1.85 21.96 -0.44
C PHE A 154 -1.52 21.25 0.87
N PRO A 155 -1.63 19.89 0.92
CA PRO A 155 -1.27 19.13 2.11
C PRO A 155 0.25 19.12 2.34
N ASP A 156 0.64 19.12 3.62
CA ASP A 156 2.03 18.96 3.99
C ASP A 156 2.48 17.51 3.76
N MET A 157 3.58 17.34 3.01
CA MET A 157 4.23 16.07 2.73
C MET A 157 5.65 15.97 3.31
N THR A 158 6.01 16.85 4.25
CA THR A 158 7.34 16.83 4.90
C THR A 158 7.60 15.53 5.65
N ARG A 159 6.53 14.88 6.16
CA ARG A 159 6.59 13.61 6.89
C ARG A 159 5.43 12.71 6.44
N PRO A 160 5.52 12.10 5.25
CA PRO A 160 4.41 11.32 4.71
C PRO A 160 4.17 10.01 5.47
N TYR A 161 5.22 9.43 6.08
CA TYR A 161 5.14 8.21 6.88
C TYR A 161 5.38 8.52 8.36
N ASP A 162 4.51 8.03 9.23
CA ASP A 162 4.52 8.34 10.66
C ASP A 162 5.80 7.82 11.35
N LYS A 163 6.50 8.71 12.05
CA LYS A 163 7.77 8.39 12.71
C LYS A 163 7.58 7.37 13.84
N ASN A 164 6.51 7.50 14.64
CA ASN A 164 6.30 6.65 15.79
C ASN A 164 5.95 5.22 15.36
N LEU A 165 5.11 5.07 14.33
CA LEU A 165 4.79 3.77 13.75
C LEU A 165 6.05 3.10 13.19
N ARG A 166 6.91 3.85 12.48
CA ARG A 166 8.18 3.33 11.96
C ARG A 166 9.11 2.85 13.09
N MET A 167 9.30 3.65 14.15
CA MET A 167 10.15 3.28 15.29
C MET A 167 9.62 2.03 15.98
N ARG A 168 8.32 1.96 16.26
CA ARG A 168 7.69 0.77 16.87
C ARG A 168 7.83 -0.47 16.00
N ALA A 169 7.74 -0.34 14.68
CA ALA A 169 7.94 -1.47 13.76
C ALA A 169 9.35 -2.07 13.88
N PHE A 170 10.40 -1.22 14.01
CA PHE A 170 11.76 -1.70 14.25
C PHE A 170 11.90 -2.41 15.60
N GLU A 171 11.32 -1.88 16.67
CA GLU A 171 11.33 -2.49 18.01
C GLU A 171 10.63 -3.84 17.99
N ILE A 172 9.45 -3.93 17.36
CA ILE A 172 8.68 -5.18 17.20
C ILE A 172 9.48 -6.21 16.41
N ALA A 173 10.05 -5.81 15.27
CA ALA A 173 10.83 -6.71 14.44
C ALA A 173 12.05 -7.27 15.21
N ALA A 174 12.78 -6.41 15.92
CA ALA A 174 13.89 -6.84 16.76
C ALA A 174 13.44 -7.85 17.84
N GLY A 175 12.30 -7.60 18.49
CA GLY A 175 11.72 -8.53 19.47
C GLY A 175 11.28 -9.88 18.88
N LEU A 176 10.95 -9.91 17.58
CA LEU A 176 10.63 -11.12 16.83
C LEU A 176 11.87 -11.80 16.21
N GLY A 177 13.04 -11.22 16.36
CA GLY A 177 14.29 -11.73 15.78
C GLY A 177 14.43 -11.41 14.27
N TYR A 178 13.70 -10.41 13.77
CA TYR A 178 13.77 -9.99 12.37
C TYR A 178 14.62 -8.73 12.21
N SER A 179 15.38 -8.66 11.12
CA SER A 179 16.08 -7.45 10.68
C SER A 179 15.21 -6.71 9.66
N LEU A 180 15.10 -5.40 9.81
CA LEU A 180 14.43 -4.53 8.84
C LEU A 180 15.41 -3.59 8.17
N LYS A 181 15.20 -3.34 6.90
CA LYS A 181 15.79 -2.23 6.16
C LYS A 181 14.92 -0.98 6.33
N SER A 182 15.45 0.17 5.93
CA SER A 182 14.67 1.40 5.77
C SER A 182 15.12 2.10 4.50
N GLY A 183 14.23 2.82 3.84
CA GLY A 183 14.61 3.48 2.60
C GLY A 183 13.51 4.31 1.98
N VAL A 184 13.87 4.91 0.85
CA VAL A 184 13.04 5.74 0.00
C VAL A 184 12.43 4.89 -1.10
N TYR A 185 11.09 4.90 -1.20
CA TYR A 185 10.35 4.18 -2.22
C TYR A 185 10.09 5.07 -3.44
N PHE A 186 10.49 4.62 -4.62
CA PHE A 186 10.17 5.27 -5.90
C PHE A 186 8.95 4.59 -6.53
N ALA A 187 8.02 5.37 -7.09
CA ALA A 187 6.93 4.82 -7.87
C ALA A 187 6.91 5.37 -9.29
N GLY A 188 7.01 4.45 -10.26
CA GLY A 188 6.80 4.68 -11.68
C GLY A 188 5.45 4.16 -12.17
N THR A 189 5.11 4.45 -13.43
CA THR A 189 3.82 4.09 -14.02
C THR A 189 3.68 2.60 -14.33
N GLY A 190 4.78 1.93 -14.65
CA GLY A 190 4.71 0.62 -15.29
C GLY A 190 3.95 0.67 -16.63
N PRO A 191 3.46 -0.45 -17.18
CA PRO A 191 3.60 -1.83 -16.67
C PRO A 191 4.93 -2.50 -16.99
N SER A 192 5.81 -1.87 -17.81
CA SER A 192 7.13 -2.42 -18.09
C SER A 192 8.02 -2.35 -16.83
N TYR A 193 8.81 -3.39 -16.62
CA TYR A 193 9.91 -3.34 -15.65
C TYR A 193 10.98 -2.37 -16.14
N GLU A 194 11.82 -1.95 -15.20
CA GLU A 194 12.83 -0.92 -15.39
C GLU A 194 14.04 -1.47 -16.16
N THR A 195 14.63 -0.60 -16.96
CA THR A 195 15.92 -0.86 -17.62
C THR A 195 17.09 -0.69 -16.66
N PRO A 196 18.28 -1.27 -16.94
CA PRO A 196 19.49 -1.02 -16.14
C PRO A 196 19.84 0.47 -16.00
N ALA A 197 19.59 1.27 -17.04
CA ALA A 197 19.83 2.72 -17.00
C ALA A 197 18.87 3.46 -16.07
N GLU A 198 17.60 3.02 -16.01
CA GLU A 198 16.61 3.56 -15.06
C GLU A 198 16.99 3.20 -13.61
N TYR A 199 17.47 2.00 -13.34
CA TYR A 199 17.97 1.65 -12.00
C TYR A 199 19.15 2.52 -11.56
N LYS A 200 20.08 2.82 -12.45
CA LYS A 200 21.18 3.78 -12.17
C LYS A 200 20.65 5.17 -11.87
N TYR A 201 19.67 5.63 -12.64
CA TYR A 201 19.02 6.91 -12.40
C TYR A 201 18.30 6.95 -11.05
N PHE A 202 17.56 5.91 -10.69
CA PHE A 202 16.84 5.85 -9.41
C PHE A 202 17.81 5.89 -8.21
N ARG A 203 18.95 5.17 -8.29
CA ARG A 203 19.99 5.28 -7.26
C ARG A 203 20.55 6.70 -7.15
N LEU A 204 20.83 7.34 -8.29
CA LEU A 204 21.37 8.69 -8.32
C LEU A 204 20.46 9.71 -7.65
N ILE A 205 19.15 9.57 -7.79
CA ILE A 205 18.18 10.47 -7.17
C ILE A 205 17.79 10.06 -5.73
N GLY A 206 18.39 8.99 -5.19
CA GLY A 206 18.24 8.59 -3.79
C GLY A 206 17.12 7.59 -3.50
N ALA A 207 16.63 6.84 -4.49
CA ALA A 207 15.71 5.75 -4.26
C ALA A 207 16.44 4.48 -3.78
N ASP A 208 15.81 3.74 -2.85
CA ASP A 208 16.26 2.46 -2.33
C ASP A 208 15.46 1.28 -2.88
N ALA A 209 14.20 1.50 -3.21
CA ALA A 209 13.32 0.51 -3.82
C ALA A 209 12.39 1.15 -4.85
N VAL A 210 11.95 0.38 -5.84
CA VAL A 210 11.07 0.83 -6.93
C VAL A 210 9.85 -0.06 -7.08
N GLY A 211 8.72 0.54 -7.44
CA GLY A 211 7.51 -0.17 -7.78
C GLY A 211 6.50 0.72 -8.53
N MET A 212 5.25 0.28 -8.62
CA MET A 212 4.23 0.87 -9.50
C MET A 212 2.95 1.28 -8.74
N SER A 213 3.05 1.53 -7.41
CA SER A 213 1.86 1.72 -6.55
C SER A 213 2.13 2.62 -5.34
N THR A 214 1.27 2.51 -4.33
CA THR A 214 1.48 2.95 -2.93
C THR A 214 1.49 4.47 -2.73
N ILE A 215 2.30 5.23 -3.47
CA ILE A 215 2.43 6.68 -3.25
C ILE A 215 1.10 7.43 -3.43
N PRO A 216 0.25 7.14 -4.43
CA PRO A 216 -1.05 7.80 -4.56
C PRO A 216 -1.95 7.59 -3.34
N GLU A 217 -1.94 6.38 -2.77
CA GLU A 217 -2.70 6.08 -1.54
C GLU A 217 -2.17 6.90 -0.35
N VAL A 218 -0.83 6.98 -0.22
CA VAL A 218 -0.18 7.77 0.83
C VAL A 218 -0.52 9.27 0.69
N ILE A 219 -0.46 9.82 -0.53
CA ILE A 219 -0.81 11.22 -0.80
C ILE A 219 -2.25 11.51 -0.37
N VAL A 220 -3.20 10.64 -0.73
CA VAL A 220 -4.62 10.82 -0.37
C VAL A 220 -4.86 10.63 1.12
N ALA A 221 -4.17 9.71 1.77
CA ALA A 221 -4.24 9.52 3.21
C ALA A 221 -3.72 10.78 3.96
N ARG A 222 -2.57 11.31 3.54
CA ARG A 222 -2.00 12.53 4.14
C ARG A 222 -2.85 13.76 3.87
N HIS A 223 -3.46 13.86 2.66
CA HIS A 223 -4.44 14.90 2.38
C HIS A 223 -5.62 14.87 3.36
N SER A 224 -6.01 13.66 3.83
CA SER A 224 -7.10 13.43 4.78
C SER A 224 -6.64 13.37 6.24
N ASP A 225 -5.41 13.80 6.52
CA ASP A 225 -4.78 13.77 7.85
C ASP A 225 -4.80 12.38 8.52
N ILE A 226 -4.53 11.32 7.74
CA ILE A 226 -4.38 9.96 8.24
C ILE A 226 -2.90 9.64 8.35
N PRO A 227 -2.38 9.27 9.54
CA PRO A 227 -1.03 8.74 9.72
C PRO A 227 -0.83 7.45 8.91
N VAL A 228 0.31 7.34 8.22
CA VAL A 228 0.61 6.22 7.33
C VAL A 228 1.83 5.45 7.82
N PHE A 229 1.74 4.12 7.79
CA PHE A 229 2.86 3.19 7.87
C PHE A 229 2.99 2.45 6.55
N GLY A 230 4.20 2.36 6.01
CA GLY A 230 4.49 1.68 4.75
C GLY A 230 5.63 0.68 4.87
N MET A 231 5.47 -0.50 4.25
CA MET A 231 6.50 -1.53 4.19
C MET A 231 6.54 -2.16 2.80
N SER A 232 7.74 -2.27 2.25
CA SER A 232 8.00 -3.01 1.00
C SER A 232 8.63 -4.36 1.30
N VAL A 233 8.27 -5.36 0.50
CA VAL A 233 9.04 -6.60 0.37
C VAL A 233 9.92 -6.46 -0.86
N ILE A 234 11.23 -6.69 -0.71
CA ILE A 234 12.16 -6.71 -1.84
C ILE A 234 12.01 -8.04 -2.58
N THR A 235 11.61 -7.97 -3.84
CA THR A 235 11.26 -9.15 -4.64
C THR A 235 12.26 -9.48 -5.74
N ASN A 236 13.07 -8.51 -6.13
CA ASN A 236 14.17 -8.67 -7.06
C ASN A 236 15.26 -7.64 -6.77
N GLU A 237 16.48 -7.91 -7.19
CA GLU A 237 17.63 -7.02 -7.03
C GLU A 237 17.92 -6.32 -8.36
N ALA A 238 18.04 -4.99 -8.31
CA ALA A 238 18.42 -4.22 -9.48
C ALA A 238 19.94 -4.28 -9.70
N HIS A 239 20.34 -4.79 -10.84
CA HIS A 239 21.74 -4.87 -11.26
C HIS A 239 22.05 -3.85 -12.37
N ASP A 240 23.32 -3.43 -12.46
CA ASP A 240 23.79 -2.54 -13.51
C ASP A 240 24.02 -3.29 -14.83
N ASP A 241 24.15 -4.60 -14.73
CA ASP A 241 24.32 -5.53 -15.83
C ASP A 241 23.65 -6.87 -15.48
N TYR A 242 23.06 -7.52 -16.46
CA TYR A 242 22.34 -8.78 -16.30
C TYR A 242 22.91 -9.82 -17.26
N ALA A 243 22.82 -11.11 -16.89
CA ALA A 243 23.08 -12.20 -17.81
C ALA A 243 22.16 -12.12 -19.02
N GLU A 244 22.63 -12.58 -20.20
CA GLU A 244 21.87 -12.47 -21.48
C GLU A 244 20.48 -13.18 -21.42
N ASP A 245 20.35 -14.18 -20.55
CA ASP A 245 19.15 -14.98 -20.35
C ASP A 245 18.28 -14.53 -19.16
N TYR A 246 18.67 -13.44 -18.46
CA TYR A 246 17.90 -12.93 -17.32
C TYR A 246 16.59 -12.25 -17.78
N VAL A 247 15.49 -12.66 -17.18
CA VAL A 247 14.16 -12.07 -17.41
C VAL A 247 13.51 -11.78 -16.06
N ASN A 248 12.96 -10.58 -15.89
CA ASN A 248 12.08 -10.28 -14.78
C ASN A 248 10.70 -10.88 -15.05
N ASP A 249 10.21 -11.71 -14.13
CA ASP A 249 8.88 -12.34 -14.23
C ASP A 249 7.97 -11.90 -13.08
N ALA A 250 6.70 -11.71 -13.38
CA ALA A 250 5.69 -11.34 -12.39
C ALA A 250 5.41 -12.46 -11.37
N ASP A 251 5.53 -13.73 -11.80
CA ASP A 251 5.33 -14.87 -10.92
C ASP A 251 6.46 -14.98 -9.89
N ASP A 252 7.71 -14.72 -10.27
CA ASP A 252 8.87 -14.64 -9.36
C ASP A 252 8.68 -13.55 -8.30
N VAL A 253 8.14 -12.40 -8.70
CA VAL A 253 7.82 -11.29 -7.79
C VAL A 253 6.78 -11.70 -6.76
N VAL A 254 5.72 -12.40 -7.18
CA VAL A 254 4.67 -12.89 -6.28
C VAL A 254 5.21 -13.94 -5.32
N GLU A 255 6.02 -14.90 -5.79
CA GLU A 255 6.62 -15.95 -4.96
C GLU A 255 7.58 -15.37 -3.91
N ALA A 256 8.45 -14.45 -4.30
CA ALA A 256 9.36 -13.77 -3.39
C ALA A 256 8.59 -12.97 -2.31
N ALA A 257 7.53 -12.27 -2.69
CA ALA A 257 6.67 -11.55 -1.77
C ALA A 257 5.94 -12.50 -0.80
N ASP A 258 5.42 -13.63 -1.29
CA ASP A 258 4.71 -14.63 -0.48
C ASP A 258 5.63 -15.26 0.58
N THR A 259 6.90 -15.48 0.25
CA THR A 259 7.91 -16.01 1.18
C THR A 259 8.16 -15.06 2.36
N ALA A 260 8.13 -13.75 2.15
CA ALA A 260 8.33 -12.75 3.19
C ALA A 260 7.02 -12.34 3.90
N ALA A 261 5.86 -12.73 3.36
CA ALA A 261 4.54 -12.30 3.84
C ALA A 261 4.27 -12.66 5.31
N ASP A 262 4.76 -13.79 5.80
CA ASP A 262 4.56 -14.21 7.19
C ASP A 262 5.27 -13.28 8.18
N LYS A 263 6.51 -12.85 7.86
CA LYS A 263 7.26 -11.88 8.68
C LYS A 263 6.56 -10.53 8.72
N MET A 264 6.13 -10.04 7.56
CA MET A 264 5.41 -8.77 7.46
C MET A 264 4.08 -8.85 8.22
N THR A 265 3.32 -9.94 8.07
CA THR A 265 2.05 -10.17 8.78
C THR A 265 2.25 -10.14 10.29
N ALA A 266 3.29 -10.79 10.82
CA ALA A 266 3.61 -10.77 12.24
C ALA A 266 3.90 -9.34 12.74
N ILE A 267 4.67 -8.55 11.98
CA ILE A 267 5.01 -7.16 12.33
C ILE A 267 3.76 -6.28 12.28
N PHE A 268 2.94 -6.37 11.21
CA PHE A 268 1.70 -5.58 11.08
C PHE A 268 0.74 -5.88 12.22
N THR A 269 0.50 -7.18 12.50
CA THR A 269 -0.40 -7.60 13.58
C THR A 269 0.06 -7.06 14.94
N LYS A 270 1.35 -7.21 15.27
CA LYS A 270 1.92 -6.69 16.51
C LYS A 270 1.89 -5.16 16.58
N LEU A 271 2.13 -4.47 15.46
CA LEU A 271 2.05 -3.00 15.43
C LEU A 271 0.60 -2.53 15.66
N ILE A 272 -0.38 -3.21 15.07
CA ILE A 272 -1.81 -2.93 15.27
C ILE A 272 -2.22 -3.16 16.72
N GLU A 273 -1.72 -4.20 17.40
CA GLU A 273 -1.97 -4.44 18.83
C GLU A 273 -1.57 -3.24 19.71
N THR A 274 -0.58 -2.45 19.29
CA THR A 274 -0.06 -1.30 20.07
C THR A 274 -0.80 0.02 19.87
N LEU A 275 -1.80 0.09 18.99
CA LEU A 275 -2.56 1.29 18.66
C LEU A 275 -3.67 1.65 19.67
#